data_aa014dcd4c5e50bbbcd53bc72252ac8c
#
_entry.id   aa014dcd4c5e50bbbcd53bc72252ac8c
#
_cell.length_a   1.000
_cell.length_b   1.000
_cell.length_c   1.000
_cell.angle_alpha   90.00
_cell.angle_beta   90.00
_cell.angle_gamma   90.00
#
_symmetry.space_group_name_H-M   'P 1'
#
loop_
_entity.id
_entity.type
_entity.pdbx_description
1 polymer ?
#
loop_
_entity_poly.entity_id
_entity_poly.type
_entity_poly.pdbx_seq_one_letter_code
_entity_poly.pdbx_strand_id
1 'polypeptide(L)'
;MIDWKKPDKGIWEIRGEGQHFVSSKVMCWVALDRGARIADLLNKPTYRRRWSEEATVIKENVMKNGWKEEMQSFSQTYGNSDLDASLLLMEPYGFIDPRDIRYHKTVQAIKNALLYKGLMYRYKSHDDFGLPSSAFTICTFWLIRALYVIGEKEEARSLFEEMLHNSNHLGLFSEDIDFETKEQLGNFPQAYSHLALVNTAILFSEEDIRLFFK
;
A
#
# COMPACT_ATOMS: atom_id res chain seq x y z
N MET A 1 -24.46 2.34 -2.02
CA MET A 1 -23.39 2.43 -1.00
C MET A 1 -23.51 1.35 0.08
N ILE A 2 -24.07 0.19 -0.24
CA ILE A 2 -24.23 -0.93 0.71
C ILE A 2 -23.13 -1.97 0.52
N ASP A 3 -22.49 -1.99 -0.66
CA ASP A 3 -21.59 -3.08 -1.06
C ASP A 3 -20.26 -3.13 -0.28
N TRP A 4 -19.78 -2.02 0.26
CA TRP A 4 -18.58 -2.04 1.10
C TRP A 4 -18.75 -2.91 2.38
N LYS A 5 -20.00 -3.18 2.79
CA LYS A 5 -20.33 -4.05 3.94
C LYS A 5 -20.26 -5.54 3.60
N LYS A 6 -20.10 -5.88 2.33
CA LYS A 6 -19.96 -7.26 1.88
C LYS A 6 -18.50 -7.69 1.87
N PRO A 7 -18.22 -8.99 2.03
CA PRO A 7 -16.89 -9.53 1.74
C PRO A 7 -16.58 -9.43 0.24
N ASP A 8 -15.29 -9.40 -0.09
CA ASP A 8 -14.77 -9.31 -1.44
C ASP A 8 -13.51 -10.18 -1.62
N LYS A 9 -12.78 -10.03 -2.72
CA LYS A 9 -11.60 -10.85 -3.05
C LYS A 9 -10.27 -10.11 -2.83
N GLY A 10 -10.30 -8.87 -2.36
CA GLY A 10 -9.12 -8.03 -2.14
C GLY A 10 -8.44 -7.57 -3.43
N ILE A 11 -7.36 -6.83 -3.25
CA ILE A 11 -6.55 -6.31 -4.37
C ILE A 11 -5.85 -7.42 -5.16
N TRP A 12 -5.63 -8.57 -4.53
CA TRP A 12 -4.94 -9.72 -5.13
C TRP A 12 -5.88 -10.73 -5.79
N GLU A 13 -7.19 -10.46 -5.78
CA GLU A 13 -8.23 -11.26 -6.43
C GLU A 13 -8.21 -12.74 -6.00
N ILE A 14 -8.03 -13.00 -4.69
CA ILE A 14 -7.97 -14.35 -4.11
C ILE A 14 -9.22 -15.15 -4.51
N ARG A 15 -9.04 -16.38 -5.02
CA ARG A 15 -10.15 -17.21 -5.54
C ARG A 15 -10.98 -17.88 -4.47
N GLY A 16 -10.45 -18.04 -3.26
CA GLY A 16 -11.15 -18.60 -2.10
C GLY A 16 -12.45 -17.88 -1.73
N GLU A 17 -12.99 -18.10 -0.54
CA GLU A 17 -14.16 -17.36 -0.06
C GLU A 17 -13.86 -15.87 0.12
N GLY A 18 -14.87 -15.02 -0.13
CA GLY A 18 -14.74 -13.57 0.07
C GLY A 18 -14.50 -13.23 1.55
N GLN A 19 -13.63 -12.25 1.79
CA GLN A 19 -13.30 -11.76 3.13
C GLN A 19 -13.44 -10.24 3.20
N HIS A 20 -13.42 -9.69 4.41
CA HIS A 20 -13.42 -8.24 4.61
C HIS A 20 -11.99 -7.71 4.57
N PHE A 21 -11.45 -7.52 3.37
CA PHE A 21 -10.11 -6.97 3.16
C PHE A 21 -10.05 -5.50 3.58
N VAL A 22 -9.07 -5.16 4.41
CA VAL A 22 -8.85 -3.78 4.88
C VAL A 22 -8.57 -2.87 3.69
N SER A 23 -7.72 -3.28 2.75
CA SER A 23 -7.41 -2.52 1.54
C SER A 23 -8.65 -2.18 0.71
N SER A 24 -9.58 -3.14 0.53
CA SER A 24 -10.83 -2.92 -0.20
C SER A 24 -11.74 -1.89 0.50
N LYS A 25 -11.83 -1.96 1.83
CA LYS A 25 -12.62 -0.98 2.61
C LYS A 25 -11.99 0.41 2.53
N VAL A 26 -10.66 0.49 2.57
CA VAL A 26 -9.93 1.76 2.34
C VAL A 26 -10.24 2.32 0.96
N MET A 27 -10.26 1.50 -0.09
CA MET A 27 -10.62 1.96 -1.45
C MET A 27 -12.06 2.43 -1.56
N CYS A 28 -13.01 1.80 -0.86
CA CYS A 28 -14.39 2.29 -0.76
C CYS A 28 -14.43 3.66 -0.07
N TRP A 29 -13.63 3.86 0.98
CA TRP A 29 -13.47 5.16 1.63
C TRP A 29 -12.91 6.20 0.66
N VAL A 30 -11.84 5.87 -0.08
CA VAL A 30 -11.23 6.74 -1.10
C VAL A 30 -12.25 7.22 -2.11
N ALA A 31 -13.08 6.32 -2.64
CA ALA A 31 -14.12 6.66 -3.60
C ALA A 31 -15.10 7.70 -3.05
N LEU A 32 -15.51 7.55 -1.80
CA LEU A 32 -16.46 8.48 -1.16
C LEU A 32 -15.80 9.81 -0.78
N ASP A 33 -14.58 9.80 -0.26
CA ASP A 33 -13.81 11.00 0.06
C ASP A 33 -13.58 11.85 -1.22
N ARG A 34 -13.11 11.22 -2.29
CA ARG A 34 -12.89 11.90 -3.57
C ARG A 34 -14.22 12.36 -4.18
N GLY A 35 -15.27 11.53 -4.10
CA GLY A 35 -16.62 11.91 -4.52
C GLY A 35 -17.15 13.13 -3.76
N ALA A 36 -16.96 13.19 -2.45
CA ALA A 36 -17.36 14.32 -1.63
C ALA A 36 -16.63 15.62 -2.01
N ARG A 37 -15.33 15.55 -2.29
CA ARG A 37 -14.54 16.71 -2.78
C ARG A 37 -15.00 17.18 -4.15
N ILE A 38 -15.29 16.26 -5.07
CA ILE A 38 -15.85 16.61 -6.39
C ILE A 38 -17.24 17.24 -6.25
N ALA A 39 -18.09 16.70 -5.37
CA ALA A 39 -19.41 17.26 -5.10
C ALA A 39 -19.33 18.68 -4.52
N ASP A 40 -18.33 18.97 -3.71
CA ASP A 40 -18.08 20.34 -3.19
C ASP A 40 -17.72 21.29 -4.34
N LEU A 41 -16.77 20.92 -5.19
CA LEU A 41 -16.36 21.69 -6.37
C LEU A 41 -17.51 21.97 -7.33
N LEU A 42 -18.45 21.02 -7.45
CA LEU A 42 -19.62 21.13 -8.31
C LEU A 42 -20.85 21.75 -7.63
N ASN A 43 -20.70 22.29 -6.41
CA ASN A 43 -21.78 22.87 -5.61
C ASN A 43 -22.98 21.91 -5.44
N LYS A 44 -22.69 20.65 -5.07
CA LYS A 44 -23.69 19.58 -4.82
C LYS A 44 -23.72 19.19 -3.33
N PRO A 45 -24.21 20.05 -2.43
CA PRO A 45 -24.07 19.87 -0.97
C PRO A 45 -24.72 18.59 -0.42
N THR A 46 -25.83 18.14 -1.04
CA THR A 46 -26.50 16.90 -0.63
C THR A 46 -25.62 15.67 -0.86
N TYR A 47 -24.96 15.58 -2.01
CA TYR A 47 -24.01 14.48 -2.31
C TYR A 47 -22.77 14.57 -1.42
N ARG A 48 -22.20 15.78 -1.28
CA ARG A 48 -21.05 16.04 -0.38
C ARG A 48 -21.33 15.50 1.01
N ARG A 49 -22.44 15.94 1.64
CA ARG A 49 -22.80 15.51 2.99
C ARG A 49 -22.95 13.98 3.07
N ARG A 50 -23.78 13.39 2.20
CA ARG A 50 -24.05 11.96 2.19
C ARG A 50 -22.77 11.12 2.04
N TRP A 51 -21.85 11.52 1.15
CA TRP A 51 -20.63 10.77 0.90
C TRP A 51 -19.60 10.96 2.03
N SER A 52 -19.52 12.15 2.62
CA SER A 52 -18.67 12.38 3.79
C SER A 52 -19.12 11.59 5.01
N GLU A 53 -20.44 11.55 5.28
CA GLU A 53 -21.01 10.76 6.37
C GLU A 53 -20.68 9.26 6.21
N GLU A 54 -20.89 8.69 5.04
CA GLU A 54 -20.59 7.28 4.77
C GLU A 54 -19.07 7.01 4.81
N ALA A 55 -18.24 7.92 4.29
CA ALA A 55 -16.79 7.81 4.40
C ALA A 55 -16.34 7.74 5.87
N THR A 56 -16.93 8.57 6.75
CA THR A 56 -16.66 8.53 8.18
C THR A 56 -16.98 7.15 8.76
N VAL A 57 -18.16 6.60 8.44
CA VAL A 57 -18.58 5.26 8.92
C VAL A 57 -17.60 4.17 8.46
N ILE A 58 -17.15 4.22 7.20
CA ILE A 58 -16.15 3.26 6.70
C ILE A 58 -14.84 3.40 7.47
N LYS A 59 -14.36 4.63 7.66
CA LYS A 59 -13.10 4.88 8.36
C LYS A 59 -13.13 4.35 9.78
N GLU A 60 -14.18 4.66 10.54
CA GLU A 60 -14.37 4.14 11.91
C GLU A 60 -14.42 2.61 11.93
N ASN A 61 -15.11 2.00 10.96
CA ASN A 61 -15.21 0.55 10.85
C ASN A 61 -13.84 -0.10 10.60
N VAL A 62 -13.03 0.45 9.67
CA VAL A 62 -11.68 -0.04 9.38
C VAL A 62 -10.76 0.14 10.59
N MET A 63 -10.80 1.32 11.23
CA MET A 63 -9.95 1.61 12.38
C MET A 63 -10.25 0.68 13.58
N LYS A 64 -11.52 0.25 13.72
CA LYS A 64 -11.96 -0.66 14.78
C LYS A 64 -11.65 -2.12 14.48
N ASN A 65 -11.98 -2.59 13.27
CA ASN A 65 -11.94 -4.02 12.94
C ASN A 65 -10.64 -4.46 12.27
N GLY A 66 -9.97 -3.55 11.57
CA GLY A 66 -8.70 -3.81 10.89
C GLY A 66 -7.48 -3.73 11.80
N TRP A 67 -7.54 -2.93 12.86
CA TRP A 67 -6.46 -2.85 13.86
C TRP A 67 -6.47 -4.06 14.78
N LYS A 68 -5.29 -4.67 14.98
CA LYS A 68 -5.10 -5.82 15.87
C LYS A 68 -4.15 -5.42 17.00
N GLU A 69 -4.67 -5.36 18.20
CA GLU A 69 -3.90 -4.93 19.37
C GLU A 69 -2.75 -5.90 19.70
N GLU A 70 -2.96 -7.18 19.52
CA GLU A 70 -1.97 -8.24 19.73
C GLU A 70 -0.79 -8.15 18.76
N MET A 71 -1.03 -7.67 17.53
CA MET A 71 0.01 -7.47 16.50
C MET A 71 0.58 -6.05 16.52
N GLN A 72 -0.10 -5.11 17.16
CA GLN A 72 0.16 -3.68 17.06
C GLN A 72 0.23 -3.21 15.58
N SER A 73 -0.69 -3.74 14.75
CA SER A 73 -0.73 -3.49 13.30
C SER A 73 -2.16 -3.61 12.77
N PHE A 74 -2.42 -2.98 11.63
CA PHE A 74 -3.54 -3.38 10.79
C PHE A 74 -3.27 -4.76 10.19
N SER A 75 -4.33 -5.55 10.00
CA SER A 75 -4.29 -6.88 9.38
C SER A 75 -4.81 -6.83 7.93
N GLN A 76 -4.49 -7.86 7.14
CA GLN A 76 -4.98 -8.03 5.78
C GLN A 76 -6.51 -8.00 5.71
N THR A 77 -7.15 -8.78 6.59
CA THR A 77 -8.62 -8.87 6.69
C THR A 77 -9.09 -8.70 8.14
N TYR A 78 -10.39 -8.46 8.33
CA TYR A 78 -10.96 -8.34 9.67
C TYR A 78 -10.92 -9.65 10.47
N GLY A 79 -10.86 -10.78 9.77
CA GLY A 79 -10.96 -12.11 10.37
C GLY A 79 -9.64 -12.81 10.67
N ASN A 80 -8.50 -12.23 10.23
CA ASN A 80 -7.19 -12.84 10.39
C ASN A 80 -6.15 -11.89 11.01
N SER A 81 -4.95 -12.42 11.24
CA SER A 81 -3.77 -11.67 11.71
C SER A 81 -2.65 -11.65 10.66
N ASP A 82 -2.98 -11.87 9.39
CA ASP A 82 -2.01 -11.81 8.30
C ASP A 82 -1.64 -10.38 7.96
N LEU A 83 -0.40 -10.18 7.52
CA LEU A 83 0.12 -8.91 7.04
C LEU A 83 0.11 -8.87 5.50
N ASP A 84 -0.14 -7.68 4.96
CA ASP A 84 -0.28 -7.45 3.53
C ASP A 84 0.36 -6.11 3.15
N ALA A 85 1.15 -6.12 2.08
CA ALA A 85 1.82 -4.91 1.58
C ALA A 85 0.84 -3.80 1.15
N SER A 86 -0.39 -4.15 0.77
CA SER A 86 -1.42 -3.17 0.40
C SER A 86 -1.82 -2.23 1.53
N LEU A 87 -1.57 -2.59 2.79
CA LEU A 87 -1.81 -1.74 3.95
C LEU A 87 -0.88 -0.51 3.97
N LEU A 88 0.28 -0.57 3.32
CA LEU A 88 1.19 0.56 3.13
C LEU A 88 0.53 1.70 2.33
N LEU A 89 -0.49 1.39 1.53
CA LEU A 89 -1.22 2.36 0.73
C LEU A 89 -2.24 3.22 1.52
N MET A 90 -2.46 2.94 2.79
CA MET A 90 -3.40 3.72 3.60
C MET A 90 -2.99 5.20 3.69
N GLU A 91 -1.69 5.50 3.77
CA GLU A 91 -1.17 6.88 3.82
C GLU A 91 -1.28 7.60 2.47
N PRO A 92 -0.77 7.08 1.32
CA PRO A 92 -0.83 7.82 0.05
C PRO A 92 -2.27 8.07 -0.43
N TYR A 93 -3.21 7.28 0.04
CA TYR A 93 -4.63 7.55 -0.20
C TYR A 93 -5.22 8.61 0.74
N GLY A 94 -4.49 9.03 1.77
CA GLY A 94 -4.95 10.00 2.77
C GLY A 94 -5.92 9.41 3.78
N PHE A 95 -5.99 8.09 3.86
CA PHE A 95 -6.85 7.39 4.82
C PHE A 95 -6.34 7.54 6.26
N ILE A 96 -5.01 7.48 6.45
CA ILE A 96 -4.34 7.64 7.73
C ILE A 96 -3.25 8.71 7.63
N ASP A 97 -3.05 9.46 8.71
CA ASP A 97 -1.95 10.44 8.79
C ASP A 97 -0.62 9.69 8.95
N PRO A 98 0.46 10.08 8.24
CA PRO A 98 1.78 9.47 8.41
C PRO A 98 2.32 9.58 9.84
N ARG A 99 1.83 10.50 10.66
CA ARG A 99 2.20 10.66 12.09
C ARG A 99 1.39 9.79 13.04
N ASP A 100 0.35 9.08 12.57
CA ASP A 100 -0.42 8.16 13.41
C ASP A 100 0.46 6.98 13.81
N ILE A 101 0.62 6.76 15.11
CA ILE A 101 1.46 5.68 15.64
C ILE A 101 1.05 4.29 15.14
N ARG A 102 -0.23 4.10 14.83
CA ARG A 102 -0.72 2.82 14.27
C ARG A 102 -0.18 2.58 12.88
N TYR A 103 -0.05 3.64 12.06
CA TYR A 103 0.57 3.51 10.74
C TYR A 103 2.07 3.19 10.87
N HIS A 104 2.81 3.90 11.73
CA HIS A 104 4.21 3.59 12.00
C HIS A 104 4.41 2.12 12.40
N LYS A 105 3.62 1.64 13.38
CA LYS A 105 3.68 0.25 13.83
C LYS A 105 3.34 -0.74 12.71
N THR A 106 2.33 -0.43 11.87
CA THR A 106 1.95 -1.25 10.72
C THR A 106 3.09 -1.34 9.70
N VAL A 107 3.72 -0.21 9.36
CA VAL A 107 4.88 -0.20 8.45
C VAL A 107 6.01 -1.06 9.00
N GLN A 108 6.35 -0.93 10.29
CA GLN A 108 7.39 -1.75 10.91
C GLN A 108 7.04 -3.24 10.96
N ALA A 109 5.80 -3.58 11.29
CA ALA A 109 5.33 -4.97 11.28
C ALA A 109 5.41 -5.60 9.88
N ILE A 110 4.95 -4.87 8.85
CA ILE A 110 5.03 -5.30 7.45
C ILE A 110 6.48 -5.45 7.01
N LYS A 111 7.35 -4.46 7.29
CA LYS A 111 8.77 -4.55 6.99
C LYS A 111 9.40 -5.80 7.59
N ASN A 112 9.21 -6.02 8.88
CA ASN A 112 9.80 -7.15 9.58
C ASN A 112 9.30 -8.52 9.07
N ALA A 113 8.04 -8.60 8.64
CA ALA A 113 7.45 -9.85 8.18
C ALA A 113 7.67 -10.13 6.69
N LEU A 114 7.59 -9.10 5.85
CA LEU A 114 7.50 -9.26 4.40
C LEU A 114 8.77 -8.83 3.65
N LEU A 115 9.68 -8.04 4.23
CA LEU A 115 10.94 -7.69 3.59
C LEU A 115 11.93 -8.87 3.71
N TYR A 116 12.50 -9.28 2.59
CA TYR A 116 13.52 -10.31 2.53
C TYR A 116 14.54 -9.98 1.43
N LYS A 117 15.82 -9.94 1.79
CA LYS A 117 16.93 -9.63 0.85
C LYS A 117 16.69 -8.37 0.01
N GLY A 118 16.24 -7.28 0.66
CA GLY A 118 15.99 -6.00 0.00
C GLY A 118 14.72 -5.94 -0.87
N LEU A 119 13.90 -6.98 -0.88
CA LEU A 119 12.71 -7.11 -1.72
C LEU A 119 11.50 -7.52 -0.89
N MET A 120 10.30 -7.14 -1.31
CA MET A 120 9.05 -7.35 -0.56
C MET A 120 8.20 -8.48 -1.13
N TYR A 121 7.77 -9.39 -0.24
CA TYR A 121 6.57 -10.20 -0.51
C TYR A 121 5.32 -9.30 -0.55
N ARG A 122 4.33 -9.65 -1.36
CA ARG A 122 3.00 -9.03 -1.29
C ARG A 122 2.26 -9.43 0.00
N TYR A 123 2.38 -10.70 0.41
CA TYR A 123 1.93 -11.31 1.68
C TYR A 123 2.63 -12.68 1.82
N LYS A 124 2.47 -13.31 2.99
CA LYS A 124 3.01 -14.66 3.27
C LYS A 124 1.92 -15.64 3.73
N SER A 125 0.67 -15.42 3.32
CA SER A 125 -0.42 -16.38 3.51
C SER A 125 -0.55 -17.30 2.30
N HIS A 126 -1.07 -18.50 2.52
CA HIS A 126 -1.42 -19.42 1.43
C HIS A 126 -2.59 -18.86 0.63
N ASP A 127 -2.44 -18.85 -0.67
CA ASP A 127 -3.51 -18.61 -1.63
C ASP A 127 -3.73 -19.84 -2.52
N ASP A 128 -4.54 -19.72 -3.57
CA ASP A 128 -4.85 -20.81 -4.52
C ASP A 128 -3.63 -21.31 -5.31
N PHE A 129 -2.53 -20.57 -5.30
CA PHE A 129 -1.27 -20.89 -5.97
C PHE A 129 -0.17 -21.33 -5.01
N GLY A 130 -0.47 -21.40 -3.71
CA GLY A 130 0.48 -21.70 -2.63
C GLY A 130 1.03 -20.43 -1.97
N LEU A 131 2.24 -20.54 -1.41
CA LEU A 131 2.95 -19.38 -0.85
C LEU A 131 3.64 -18.61 -1.97
N PRO A 132 3.59 -17.24 -1.95
CA PRO A 132 4.39 -16.45 -2.86
C PRO A 132 5.88 -16.83 -2.74
N SER A 133 6.53 -17.11 -3.88
CA SER A 133 7.94 -17.50 -3.93
C SER A 133 8.87 -16.40 -4.44
N SER A 134 8.31 -15.32 -5.00
CA SER A 134 9.01 -14.16 -5.55
C SER A 134 8.59 -12.87 -4.84
N ALA A 135 9.40 -11.84 -4.98
CA ALA A 135 9.07 -10.49 -4.59
C ALA A 135 8.11 -9.86 -5.60
N PHE A 136 7.09 -9.18 -5.11
CA PHE A 136 6.22 -8.39 -5.98
C PHE A 136 6.79 -6.96 -6.06
N THR A 137 7.34 -6.60 -7.22
CA THR A 137 8.19 -5.40 -7.43
C THR A 137 7.58 -4.12 -6.86
N ILE A 138 6.30 -3.86 -7.12
CA ILE A 138 5.60 -2.66 -6.66
C ILE A 138 5.56 -2.54 -5.13
N CYS A 139 5.50 -3.68 -4.41
CA CYS A 139 5.42 -3.70 -2.95
C CYS A 139 6.70 -3.15 -2.30
N THR A 140 7.87 -3.38 -2.92
CA THR A 140 9.13 -2.80 -2.45
C THR A 140 9.09 -1.27 -2.54
N PHE A 141 8.61 -0.71 -3.63
CA PHE A 141 8.43 0.74 -3.78
C PHE A 141 7.41 1.31 -2.79
N TRP A 142 6.33 0.57 -2.47
CA TRP A 142 5.38 0.99 -1.44
C TRP A 142 6.03 1.06 -0.06
N LEU A 143 6.90 0.08 0.28
CA LEU A 143 7.63 0.11 1.55
C LEU A 143 8.60 1.29 1.60
N ILE A 144 9.38 1.53 0.54
CA ILE A 144 10.31 2.67 0.44
C ILE A 144 9.57 3.99 0.70
N ARG A 145 8.44 4.19 0.04
CA ARG A 145 7.58 5.36 0.27
C ARG A 145 7.11 5.45 1.73
N ALA A 146 6.61 4.33 2.28
CA ALA A 146 6.09 4.29 3.65
C ALA A 146 7.18 4.63 4.68
N LEU A 147 8.39 4.07 4.53
CA LEU A 147 9.55 4.40 5.36
C LEU A 147 9.89 5.90 5.30
N TYR A 148 9.91 6.46 4.08
CA TYR A 148 10.21 7.87 3.88
C TYR A 148 9.22 8.78 4.63
N VAL A 149 7.91 8.53 4.50
CA VAL A 149 6.87 9.40 5.09
C VAL A 149 6.75 9.26 6.61
N ILE A 150 7.14 8.11 7.19
CA ILE A 150 7.20 7.94 8.65
C ILE A 150 8.51 8.47 9.26
N GLY A 151 9.43 9.01 8.45
CA GLY A 151 10.66 9.64 8.89
C GLY A 151 11.93 8.79 8.82
N GLU A 152 11.84 7.52 8.42
CA GLU A 152 12.96 6.58 8.24
C GLU A 152 13.65 6.82 6.88
N LYS A 153 14.08 8.06 6.63
CA LYS A 153 14.48 8.54 5.30
C LYS A 153 15.76 7.91 4.78
N GLU A 154 16.73 7.69 5.65
CA GLU A 154 18.01 7.08 5.28
C GLU A 154 17.81 5.62 4.87
N GLU A 155 17.00 4.87 5.61
CA GLU A 155 16.65 3.51 5.26
C GLU A 155 15.87 3.46 3.93
N ALA A 156 14.90 4.36 3.76
CA ALA A 156 14.13 4.48 2.52
C ALA A 156 15.05 4.76 1.31
N ARG A 157 16.02 5.67 1.45
CA ARG A 157 17.00 6.01 0.40
C ARG A 157 17.90 4.81 0.06
N SER A 158 18.46 4.17 1.09
CA SER A 158 19.30 2.99 0.89
C SER A 158 18.56 1.86 0.18
N LEU A 159 17.31 1.58 0.60
CA LEU A 159 16.49 0.55 -0.04
C LEU A 159 16.08 0.93 -1.47
N PHE A 160 15.87 2.23 -1.74
CA PHE A 160 15.57 2.72 -3.09
C PHE A 160 16.78 2.54 -4.02
N GLU A 161 17.97 2.91 -3.59
CA GLU A 161 19.20 2.73 -4.35
C GLU A 161 19.48 1.25 -4.62
N GLU A 162 19.31 0.38 -3.61
CA GLU A 162 19.42 -1.07 -3.78
C GLU A 162 18.39 -1.59 -4.80
N MET A 163 17.14 -1.09 -4.72
CA MET A 163 16.09 -1.50 -5.65
C MET A 163 16.42 -1.11 -7.11
N LEU A 164 17.04 0.06 -7.35
CA LEU A 164 17.43 0.48 -8.70
C LEU A 164 18.44 -0.48 -9.35
N HIS A 165 19.30 -1.15 -8.58
CA HIS A 165 20.24 -2.14 -9.10
C HIS A 165 19.57 -3.42 -9.59
N ASN A 166 18.31 -3.67 -9.24
CA ASN A 166 17.53 -4.81 -9.74
C ASN A 166 16.85 -4.53 -11.10
N SER A 167 16.98 -3.33 -11.65
CA SER A 167 16.50 -3.03 -13.01
C SER A 167 17.39 -3.69 -14.07
N ASN A 168 16.86 -3.87 -15.29
CA ASN A 168 17.71 -4.27 -16.40
C ASN A 168 18.60 -3.09 -16.89
N HIS A 169 19.42 -3.33 -17.92
CA HIS A 169 20.33 -2.34 -18.50
C HIS A 169 19.64 -1.09 -19.12
N LEU A 170 18.31 -1.12 -19.29
CA LEU A 170 17.49 0.01 -19.73
C LEU A 170 16.73 0.69 -18.57
N GLY A 171 16.96 0.27 -17.32
CA GLY A 171 16.24 0.78 -16.15
C GLY A 171 14.81 0.25 -16.01
N LEU A 172 14.46 -0.87 -16.66
CA LEU A 172 13.12 -1.44 -16.67
C LEU A 172 12.96 -2.53 -15.63
N PHE A 173 11.74 -2.62 -15.07
CA PHE A 173 11.33 -3.59 -14.07
C PHE A 173 10.20 -4.49 -14.56
N SER A 174 10.22 -5.72 -14.08
CA SER A 174 9.15 -6.71 -14.19
C SER A 174 8.08 -6.56 -13.11
N GLU A 175 7.10 -7.44 -13.17
CA GLU A 175 6.07 -7.65 -12.15
C GLU A 175 6.66 -8.20 -10.86
N ASP A 176 7.45 -9.26 -10.98
CA ASP A 176 8.11 -9.96 -9.88
C ASP A 176 9.64 -9.98 -10.07
N ILE A 177 10.35 -10.20 -8.95
CA ILE A 177 11.80 -10.41 -8.92
C ILE A 177 12.08 -11.62 -8.02
N ASP A 178 12.91 -12.54 -8.49
CA ASP A 178 13.37 -13.67 -7.68
C ASP A 178 14.24 -13.16 -6.51
N PHE A 179 13.99 -13.67 -5.31
CA PHE A 179 14.71 -13.23 -4.12
C PHE A 179 16.19 -13.61 -4.13
N GLU A 180 16.54 -14.76 -4.74
CA GLU A 180 17.89 -15.32 -4.71
C GLU A 180 18.72 -14.88 -5.92
N THR A 181 18.17 -15.07 -7.12
CA THR A 181 18.88 -14.82 -8.37
C THR A 181 18.78 -13.37 -8.84
N LYS A 182 17.78 -12.62 -8.31
CA LYS A 182 17.42 -11.29 -8.78
C LYS A 182 16.94 -11.25 -10.23
N GLU A 183 16.60 -12.40 -10.80
CA GLU A 183 15.97 -12.47 -12.12
C GLU A 183 14.59 -11.82 -12.11
N GLN A 184 14.30 -11.11 -13.18
CA GLN A 184 13.02 -10.46 -13.39
C GLN A 184 12.01 -11.49 -13.91
N LEU A 185 10.85 -11.60 -13.25
CA LEU A 185 9.84 -12.60 -13.47
C LEU A 185 8.47 -11.97 -13.78
N GLY A 186 7.59 -12.77 -14.37
CA GLY A 186 6.24 -12.32 -14.70
C GLY A 186 6.19 -11.35 -15.89
N ASN A 187 5.22 -10.46 -15.91
CA ASN A 187 5.04 -9.48 -16.99
C ASN A 187 6.21 -8.48 -17.03
N PHE A 188 6.77 -8.26 -18.21
CA PHE A 188 7.89 -7.34 -18.43
C PHE A 188 7.76 -6.56 -19.77
N PRO A 189 8.01 -5.23 -19.77
CA PRO A 189 8.10 -4.36 -18.60
C PRO A 189 6.73 -4.14 -17.96
N GLN A 190 6.68 -3.99 -16.62
CA GLN A 190 5.41 -3.84 -15.90
C GLN A 190 5.11 -2.38 -15.59
N ALA A 191 4.00 -1.87 -16.11
CA ALA A 191 3.64 -0.46 -16.02
C ALA A 191 3.45 0.03 -14.57
N TYR A 192 2.74 -0.70 -13.73
CA TYR A 192 2.50 -0.25 -12.35
C TYR A 192 3.76 -0.31 -11.47
N SER A 193 4.72 -1.18 -11.78
CA SER A 193 6.05 -1.15 -11.14
C SER A 193 6.77 0.16 -11.44
N HIS A 194 6.71 0.63 -12.69
CA HIS A 194 7.28 1.91 -13.08
C HIS A 194 6.51 3.12 -12.52
N LEU A 195 5.18 3.04 -12.41
CA LEU A 195 4.40 4.09 -11.74
C LEU A 195 4.82 4.24 -10.27
N ALA A 196 5.05 3.13 -9.58
CA ALA A 196 5.52 3.16 -8.20
C ALA A 196 6.96 3.68 -8.10
N LEU A 197 7.86 3.27 -9.01
CA LEU A 197 9.21 3.82 -9.14
C LEU A 197 9.18 5.36 -9.29
N VAL A 198 8.42 5.87 -10.26
CA VAL A 198 8.33 7.32 -10.52
C VAL A 198 7.78 8.06 -9.30
N ASN A 199 6.68 7.58 -8.71
CA ASN A 199 6.10 8.18 -7.52
C ASN A 199 7.07 8.21 -6.33
N THR A 200 7.89 7.18 -6.19
CA THR A 200 8.91 7.10 -5.13
C THR A 200 10.07 8.04 -5.43
N ALA A 201 10.55 8.09 -6.66
CA ALA A 201 11.63 9.00 -7.08
C ALA A 201 11.27 10.47 -6.87
N ILE A 202 10.02 10.86 -7.12
CA ILE A 202 9.53 12.23 -6.90
C ILE A 202 9.68 12.64 -5.42
N LEU A 203 9.45 11.73 -4.46
CA LEU A 203 9.61 12.05 -3.02
C LEU A 203 11.04 12.48 -2.69
N PHE A 204 12.02 11.79 -3.25
CA PHE A 204 13.43 12.13 -3.04
C PHE A 204 13.82 13.41 -3.79
N SER A 205 13.32 13.61 -5.02
CA SER A 205 13.63 14.78 -5.83
C SER A 205 13.06 16.09 -5.26
N GLU A 206 11.90 16.06 -4.61
CA GLU A 206 11.33 17.24 -3.97
C GLU A 206 12.18 17.77 -2.81
N GLU A 207 12.89 16.91 -2.09
CA GLU A 207 13.88 17.33 -1.08
C GLU A 207 15.08 18.00 -1.72
N ASP A 208 15.64 17.41 -2.78
CA ASP A 208 16.81 17.96 -3.48
C ASP A 208 16.47 19.32 -4.10
N ILE A 209 15.31 19.48 -4.70
CA ILE A 209 14.84 20.76 -5.25
C ILE A 209 14.70 21.82 -4.14
N ARG A 210 14.14 21.49 -2.98
CA ARG A 210 14.01 22.43 -1.85
C ARG A 210 15.36 22.87 -1.26
N LEU A 211 16.39 22.03 -1.37
CA LEU A 211 17.75 22.36 -0.96
C LEU A 211 18.42 23.35 -1.93
N PHE A 212 18.09 23.28 -3.23
CA PHE A 212 18.65 24.17 -4.27
C PHE A 212 18.00 25.56 -4.32
N PHE A 213 16.78 25.71 -3.79
CA PHE A 213 16.03 26.98 -3.80
C PHE A 213 15.96 27.66 -2.41
N LYS A 214 16.78 27.24 -1.45
CA LYS A 214 17.04 27.96 -0.20
C LYS A 214 18.29 28.82 -0.34
#